data_a58462f22e1440fb405058d21f0558b9
#
_entry.id   a58462f22e1440fb405058d21f0558b9
#
_cell.length_a   1.000
_cell.length_b   1.000
_cell.length_c   1.000
_cell.angle_alpha   90.00
_cell.angle_beta   90.00
_cell.angle_gamma   90.00
#
_symmetry.space_group_name_H-M   'P 1'
#
loop_
_entity.id
_entity.type
_entity.pdbx_description
1 polymer ?
#
loop_
_entity_poly.entity_id
_entity_poly.type
_entity_poly.pdbx_seq_one_letter_code
_entity_poly.pdbx_strand_id
1 'polypeptide(L)'
;MEKVSVIVPVYNGEKSIERCAGSILNQDYPELELILVDDGSRDRSWEIIQAIAAADHRVKAIHQENGGVSSARNRALAEASGTYVQFADVDDWLPMDATKMLVREMEAQSAELVVGDFYRVVDGNVSEKGSIEMGGALTLQQYANAMMLSPADLYYGVLWNKLYRRDIIEQYSIRMDENISYSEDMIFNLEYLLHVKSVAILKAPVYYYQYTKGSLVDQSLNLSSTIKMKKSVIGYYNEFFRKTFDAPSYQERLPVIYGYLLAVSHDSLALPFTPGTRKLNAGIDLSALSGECGAAIPMRSAVLEARLLGRYLETLARKHGMDEARVKLLYFMEKMKEPCSVESLCLLTGMGKPAVIVAMARLLADGLVRRESPLGGKERFSFYAPELTKELQQLDQDVDTVCFAGFTDEEIRQYHKLEERIGNHILHHLQAEKATESSVPV
;
A
#
# COMPACT_ATOMS: atom_id res chain seq x y z
N MET A 1 21.34 -9.77 -4.61
CA MET A 1 19.94 -9.32 -4.80
C MET A 1 19.44 -9.89 -6.11
N GLU A 2 18.20 -10.36 -6.12
CA GLU A 2 17.60 -10.92 -7.33
C GLU A 2 17.05 -9.80 -8.22
N LYS A 3 17.24 -9.91 -9.53
CA LYS A 3 16.81 -8.88 -10.48
C LYS A 3 15.28 -8.90 -10.66
N VAL A 4 14.65 -7.73 -10.69
CA VAL A 4 13.23 -7.54 -10.97
C VAL A 4 13.02 -6.90 -12.33
N SER A 5 12.20 -7.50 -13.19
CA SER A 5 11.71 -6.88 -14.42
C SER A 5 10.39 -6.18 -14.13
N VAL A 6 10.36 -4.86 -14.21
CA VAL A 6 9.13 -4.07 -14.11
C VAL A 6 8.60 -3.79 -15.51
N ILE A 7 7.38 -4.24 -15.79
CA ILE A 7 6.75 -4.19 -17.11
C ILE A 7 5.68 -3.10 -17.13
N VAL A 8 5.79 -2.17 -18.08
CA VAL A 8 4.83 -1.08 -18.27
C VAL A 8 4.39 -0.98 -19.72
N PRO A 9 3.16 -1.40 -20.05
CA PRO A 9 2.56 -1.13 -21.35
C PRO A 9 2.17 0.34 -21.45
N VAL A 10 2.40 0.97 -22.60
CA VAL A 10 2.13 2.38 -22.83
C VAL A 10 1.30 2.57 -24.09
N TYR A 11 0.17 3.24 -23.98
CA TYR A 11 -0.63 3.70 -25.11
C TYR A 11 -1.20 5.08 -24.80
N ASN A 12 -0.76 6.13 -25.53
CA ASN A 12 -1.13 7.52 -25.33
C ASN A 12 -0.95 8.00 -23.88
N GLY A 13 0.24 7.74 -23.31
CA GLY A 13 0.59 8.00 -21.91
C GLY A 13 1.48 9.23 -21.69
N GLU A 14 1.61 10.16 -22.66
CA GLU A 14 2.56 11.28 -22.60
C GLU A 14 2.52 12.10 -21.31
N LYS A 15 1.35 12.16 -20.63
CA LYS A 15 1.14 12.97 -19.43
C LYS A 15 1.56 12.26 -18.13
N SER A 16 1.71 10.94 -18.15
CA SER A 16 1.90 10.13 -16.94
C SER A 16 3.19 9.32 -16.94
N ILE A 17 3.72 9.01 -18.12
CA ILE A 17 4.88 8.11 -18.26
C ILE A 17 6.13 8.56 -17.49
N GLU A 18 6.43 9.87 -17.45
CA GLU A 18 7.58 10.37 -16.69
C GLU A 18 7.42 10.12 -15.19
N ARG A 19 6.21 10.30 -14.65
CA ARG A 19 5.90 10.01 -13.25
C ARG A 19 6.01 8.51 -12.97
N CYS A 20 5.40 7.67 -13.81
CA CYS A 20 5.42 6.23 -13.68
C CYS A 20 6.85 5.70 -13.72
N ALA A 21 7.59 5.97 -14.80
CA ALA A 21 8.96 5.53 -14.97
C ALA A 21 9.89 6.09 -13.88
N GLY A 22 9.73 7.37 -13.53
CA GLY A 22 10.49 8.00 -12.44
C GLY A 22 10.26 7.30 -11.09
N SER A 23 9.03 6.90 -10.76
CA SER A 23 8.75 6.18 -9.52
C SER A 23 9.39 4.80 -9.48
N ILE A 24 9.54 4.13 -10.62
CA ILE A 24 10.16 2.82 -10.75
C ILE A 24 11.71 2.95 -10.70
N LEU A 25 12.28 3.89 -11.45
CA LEU A 25 13.73 4.07 -11.51
C LEU A 25 14.34 4.60 -10.20
N ASN A 26 13.52 5.28 -9.38
CA ASN A 26 13.89 5.77 -8.04
C ASN A 26 13.52 4.81 -6.91
N GLN A 27 13.22 3.53 -7.20
CA GLN A 27 12.99 2.53 -6.17
C GLN A 27 14.25 2.32 -5.31
N ASP A 28 14.07 2.13 -4.00
CA ASP A 28 15.12 1.71 -3.06
C ASP A 28 15.48 0.21 -3.26
N TYR A 29 15.62 -0.17 -4.53
CA TYR A 29 16.01 -1.50 -4.99
C TYR A 29 16.79 -1.37 -6.30
N PRO A 30 18.14 -1.50 -6.28
CA PRO A 30 18.97 -1.19 -7.44
C PRO A 30 18.91 -2.25 -8.55
N GLU A 31 18.67 -3.52 -8.20
CA GLU A 31 18.66 -4.64 -9.14
C GLU A 31 17.32 -4.73 -9.86
N LEU A 32 17.00 -3.74 -10.70
CA LEU A 32 15.79 -3.73 -11.52
C LEU A 32 16.09 -3.37 -12.97
N GLU A 33 15.22 -3.83 -13.87
CA GLU A 33 15.09 -3.31 -15.23
C GLU A 33 13.66 -2.83 -15.45
N LEU A 34 13.50 -1.77 -16.20
CA LEU A 34 12.23 -1.23 -16.61
C LEU A 34 11.99 -1.51 -18.08
N ILE A 35 10.94 -2.21 -18.42
CA ILE A 35 10.57 -2.53 -19.81
C ILE A 35 9.33 -1.70 -20.17
N LEU A 36 9.54 -0.67 -20.99
CA LEU A 36 8.50 0.20 -21.52
C LEU A 36 8.13 -0.27 -22.93
N VAL A 37 6.89 -0.69 -23.12
CA VAL A 37 6.39 -1.11 -24.44
C VAL A 37 5.37 -0.11 -24.93
N ASP A 38 5.73 0.69 -25.91
CA ASP A 38 4.82 1.56 -26.63
C ASP A 38 3.99 0.74 -27.63
N ASP A 39 2.69 0.68 -27.38
CA ASP A 39 1.71 -0.05 -28.18
C ASP A 39 1.11 0.82 -29.29
N GLY A 40 1.96 1.43 -30.10
CA GLY A 40 1.55 2.26 -31.24
C GLY A 40 0.86 3.56 -30.82
N SER A 41 1.38 4.28 -29.83
CA SER A 41 0.87 5.57 -29.40
C SER A 41 0.86 6.61 -30.51
N ARG A 42 -0.11 7.52 -30.43
CA ARG A 42 -0.32 8.61 -31.41
C ARG A 42 0.10 9.98 -30.87
N ASP A 43 0.44 10.01 -29.58
CA ASP A 43 0.96 11.18 -28.87
C ASP A 43 2.50 11.10 -28.75
N ARG A 44 3.10 11.88 -27.87
CA ARG A 44 4.56 11.91 -27.70
C ARG A 44 5.11 10.81 -26.81
N SER A 45 4.34 9.78 -26.46
CA SER A 45 4.76 8.69 -25.56
C SER A 45 6.04 8.02 -26.04
N TRP A 46 6.14 7.67 -27.34
CA TRP A 46 7.33 7.01 -27.86
C TRP A 46 8.60 7.90 -27.78
N GLU A 47 8.49 9.18 -28.06
CA GLU A 47 9.61 10.13 -27.92
C GLU A 47 10.09 10.20 -26.48
N ILE A 48 9.17 10.22 -25.52
CA ILE A 48 9.49 10.26 -24.08
C ILE A 48 10.16 8.96 -23.65
N ILE A 49 9.64 7.81 -24.09
CA ILE A 49 10.26 6.47 -23.80
C ILE A 49 11.69 6.42 -24.27
N GLN A 50 11.96 6.88 -25.52
CA GLN A 50 13.31 6.92 -26.07
C GLN A 50 14.25 7.81 -25.25
N ALA A 51 13.76 8.97 -24.80
CA ALA A 51 14.53 9.88 -23.96
C ALA A 51 14.87 9.25 -22.59
N ILE A 52 13.90 8.58 -21.95
CA ILE A 52 14.11 7.86 -20.67
C ILE A 52 15.14 6.76 -20.86
N ALA A 53 15.02 5.93 -21.91
CA ALA A 53 15.96 4.84 -22.19
C ALA A 53 17.38 5.33 -22.53
N ALA A 54 17.51 6.50 -23.14
CA ALA A 54 18.80 7.12 -23.41
C ALA A 54 19.47 7.65 -22.12
N ALA A 55 18.66 8.03 -21.11
CA ALA A 55 19.14 8.57 -19.83
C ALA A 55 19.47 7.48 -18.79
N ASP A 56 18.84 6.32 -18.84
CA ASP A 56 19.03 5.23 -17.85
C ASP A 56 19.17 3.87 -18.53
N HIS A 57 20.34 3.24 -18.38
CA HIS A 57 20.67 1.95 -18.99
C HIS A 57 19.83 0.77 -18.50
N ARG A 58 19.09 0.92 -17.40
CA ARG A 58 18.17 -0.08 -16.87
C ARG A 58 16.87 -0.15 -17.68
N VAL A 59 16.64 0.81 -18.57
CA VAL A 59 15.39 0.92 -19.34
C VAL A 59 15.52 0.25 -20.70
N LYS A 60 14.60 -0.66 -21.00
CA LYS A 60 14.38 -1.23 -22.33
C LYS A 60 13.18 -0.54 -22.98
N ALA A 61 13.39 0.11 -24.11
CA ALA A 61 12.36 0.75 -24.91
C ALA A 61 11.97 -0.14 -26.09
N ILE A 62 10.69 -0.48 -26.18
CA ILE A 62 10.14 -1.32 -27.27
C ILE A 62 8.99 -0.56 -27.89
N HIS A 63 8.93 -0.54 -29.22
CA HIS A 63 7.80 -0.01 -29.98
C HIS A 63 7.19 -1.14 -30.81
N GLN A 64 5.86 -1.19 -30.87
CA GLN A 64 5.10 -2.11 -31.70
C GLN A 64 3.89 -1.43 -32.34
N GLU A 65 3.32 -2.03 -33.37
CA GLU A 65 1.98 -1.66 -33.84
C GLU A 65 0.95 -1.98 -32.77
N ASN A 66 -0.10 -1.17 -32.67
CA ASN A 66 -1.12 -1.33 -31.64
C ASN A 66 -1.77 -2.72 -31.70
N GLY A 67 -1.47 -3.54 -30.69
CA GLY A 67 -2.00 -4.88 -30.50
C GLY A 67 -2.82 -5.05 -29.22
N GLY A 68 -2.97 -3.97 -28.45
CA GLY A 68 -3.66 -3.99 -27.14
C GLY A 68 -2.73 -4.32 -25.97
N VAL A 69 -3.22 -4.03 -24.76
CA VAL A 69 -2.45 -4.15 -23.52
C VAL A 69 -1.88 -5.55 -23.28
N SER A 70 -2.63 -6.61 -23.62
CA SER A 70 -2.19 -8.01 -23.53
C SER A 70 -0.99 -8.29 -24.42
N SER A 71 -1.01 -7.82 -25.68
CA SER A 71 0.09 -7.95 -26.61
C SER A 71 1.34 -7.21 -26.12
N ALA A 72 1.20 -5.98 -25.65
CA ALA A 72 2.30 -5.20 -25.09
C ALA A 72 2.92 -5.87 -23.85
N ARG A 73 2.11 -6.38 -22.93
CA ARG A 73 2.60 -7.11 -21.76
C ARG A 73 3.28 -8.44 -22.13
N ASN A 74 2.73 -9.18 -23.08
CA ASN A 74 3.35 -10.41 -23.60
C ASN A 74 4.71 -10.12 -24.26
N ARG A 75 4.80 -9.06 -25.03
CA ARG A 75 6.05 -8.60 -25.63
C ARG A 75 7.09 -8.26 -24.58
N ALA A 76 6.70 -7.57 -23.52
CA ALA A 76 7.58 -7.24 -22.40
C ALA A 76 8.02 -8.49 -21.63
N LEU A 77 7.14 -9.44 -21.39
CA LEU A 77 7.45 -10.73 -20.76
C LEU A 77 8.52 -11.50 -21.52
N ALA A 78 8.46 -11.49 -22.86
CA ALA A 78 9.46 -12.17 -23.71
C ALA A 78 10.86 -11.52 -23.60
N GLU A 79 10.95 -10.25 -23.25
CA GLU A 79 12.18 -9.49 -23.09
C GLU A 79 12.67 -9.40 -21.63
N ALA A 80 11.85 -9.86 -20.68
CA ALA A 80 12.18 -9.83 -19.25
C ALA A 80 13.31 -10.80 -18.92
N SER A 81 14.30 -10.33 -18.14
CA SER A 81 15.46 -11.11 -17.73
C SER A 81 15.58 -11.29 -16.21
N GLY A 82 14.75 -10.61 -15.43
CA GLY A 82 14.74 -10.69 -13.98
C GLY A 82 14.27 -12.04 -13.44
N THR A 83 14.67 -12.38 -12.24
CA THR A 83 14.15 -13.53 -11.48
C THR A 83 12.66 -13.34 -11.17
N TYR A 84 12.30 -12.09 -10.91
CA TYR A 84 10.92 -11.70 -10.61
C TYR A 84 10.36 -10.76 -11.66
N VAL A 85 9.03 -10.76 -11.79
CA VAL A 85 8.25 -9.86 -12.65
C VAL A 85 7.29 -9.06 -11.78
N GLN A 86 7.27 -7.75 -12.01
CA GLN A 86 6.30 -6.81 -11.47
C GLN A 86 5.64 -6.07 -12.64
N PHE A 87 4.34 -5.86 -12.57
CA PHE A 87 3.62 -5.07 -13.58
C PHE A 87 3.27 -3.70 -13.01
N ALA A 88 3.21 -2.70 -13.89
CA ALA A 88 2.64 -1.40 -13.55
C ALA A 88 1.92 -0.82 -14.78
N ASP A 89 0.92 0.02 -14.55
CA ASP A 89 0.21 0.74 -15.58
C ASP A 89 0.75 2.17 -15.71
N VAL A 90 0.75 2.72 -16.91
CA VAL A 90 1.43 4.00 -17.22
C VAL A 90 0.86 5.20 -16.49
N ASP A 91 -0.41 5.16 -16.08
CA ASP A 91 -1.11 6.23 -15.34
C ASP A 91 -0.92 6.17 -13.82
N ASP A 92 -0.22 5.15 -13.33
CA ASP A 92 0.01 4.87 -11.93
C ASP A 92 1.47 5.13 -11.51
N TRP A 93 1.78 4.90 -10.22
CA TRP A 93 3.16 4.99 -9.70
C TRP A 93 3.36 4.14 -8.44
N LEU A 94 4.61 3.91 -8.06
CA LEU A 94 5.01 3.07 -6.94
C LEU A 94 5.50 3.92 -5.75
N PRO A 95 5.22 3.50 -4.48
CA PRO A 95 6.01 3.94 -3.32
C PRO A 95 7.48 3.59 -3.50
N MET A 96 8.37 4.40 -2.95
CA MET A 96 9.83 4.28 -3.16
C MET A 96 10.42 2.93 -2.70
N ASP A 97 9.82 2.27 -1.72
CA ASP A 97 10.26 0.99 -1.13
C ASP A 97 9.45 -0.23 -1.61
N ALA A 98 8.51 -0.05 -2.54
CA ALA A 98 7.56 -1.08 -2.96
C ALA A 98 8.24 -2.36 -3.47
N THR A 99 9.14 -2.24 -4.45
CA THR A 99 9.84 -3.39 -5.03
C THR A 99 10.69 -4.11 -3.98
N LYS A 100 11.39 -3.36 -3.13
CA LYS A 100 12.19 -3.91 -2.03
C LYS A 100 11.33 -4.71 -1.03
N MET A 101 10.17 -4.17 -0.66
CA MET A 101 9.25 -4.86 0.26
C MET A 101 8.71 -6.15 -0.34
N LEU A 102 8.30 -6.12 -1.61
CA LEU A 102 7.80 -7.29 -2.32
C LEU A 102 8.86 -8.40 -2.42
N VAL A 103 10.09 -8.05 -2.79
CA VAL A 103 11.19 -9.03 -2.88
C VAL A 103 11.54 -9.61 -1.51
N ARG A 104 11.65 -8.76 -0.47
CA ARG A 104 11.93 -9.23 0.90
C ARG A 104 10.87 -10.20 1.38
N GLU A 105 9.59 -9.94 1.12
CA GLU A 105 8.51 -10.84 1.50
C GLU A 105 8.56 -12.15 0.69
N MET A 106 8.85 -12.10 -0.61
CA MET A 106 9.03 -13.26 -1.47
C MET A 106 10.12 -14.20 -0.91
N GLU A 107 11.28 -13.64 -0.57
CA GLU A 107 12.42 -14.38 -0.05
C GLU A 107 12.18 -14.89 1.38
N ALA A 108 11.66 -14.03 2.27
CA ALA A 108 11.42 -14.37 3.69
C ALA A 108 10.42 -15.51 3.86
N GLN A 109 9.39 -15.56 3.02
CA GLN A 109 8.36 -16.59 3.07
C GLN A 109 8.65 -17.77 2.14
N SER A 110 9.71 -17.71 1.34
CA SER A 110 9.98 -18.66 0.23
C SER A 110 8.73 -18.85 -0.64
N ALA A 111 8.02 -17.74 -0.90
CA ALA A 111 6.75 -17.75 -1.59
C ALA A 111 6.93 -17.84 -3.11
N GLU A 112 5.86 -18.20 -3.81
CA GLU A 112 5.82 -18.29 -5.27
C GLU A 112 5.05 -17.11 -5.89
N LEU A 113 4.26 -16.40 -5.06
CA LEU A 113 3.58 -15.16 -5.38
C LEU A 113 3.56 -14.28 -4.13
N VAL A 114 3.78 -12.98 -4.29
CA VAL A 114 3.52 -11.98 -3.23
C VAL A 114 2.39 -11.07 -3.68
N VAL A 115 1.46 -10.77 -2.79
CA VAL A 115 0.36 -9.83 -3.01
C VAL A 115 0.41 -8.75 -1.95
N GLY A 116 0.54 -7.49 -2.36
CA GLY A 116 0.58 -6.34 -1.47
C GLY A 116 -0.74 -5.58 -1.40
N ASP A 117 -0.93 -4.81 -0.34
CA ASP A 117 -1.97 -3.80 -0.27
C ASP A 117 -1.63 -2.64 -1.24
N PHE A 118 -2.55 -1.72 -1.48
CA PHE A 118 -2.33 -0.61 -2.38
C PHE A 118 -3.04 0.67 -1.93
N TYR A 119 -2.60 1.80 -2.47
CA TYR A 119 -3.29 3.07 -2.34
C TYR A 119 -4.21 3.30 -3.53
N ARG A 120 -5.47 3.63 -3.27
CA ARG A 120 -6.39 4.15 -4.26
C ARG A 120 -6.38 5.67 -4.23
N VAL A 121 -6.20 6.28 -5.39
CA VAL A 121 -6.18 7.74 -5.57
C VAL A 121 -7.40 8.18 -6.38
N VAL A 122 -8.23 9.03 -5.81
CA VAL A 122 -9.43 9.58 -6.46
C VAL A 122 -9.51 11.08 -6.19
N ASP A 123 -9.51 11.87 -7.23
CA ASP A 123 -9.58 13.35 -7.14
C ASP A 123 -8.57 13.93 -6.12
N GLY A 124 -7.35 13.38 -6.12
CA GLY A 124 -6.27 13.78 -5.20
C GLY A 124 -6.43 13.30 -3.76
N ASN A 125 -7.41 12.45 -3.46
CA ASN A 125 -7.53 11.77 -2.17
C ASN A 125 -6.96 10.37 -2.26
N VAL A 126 -6.29 9.92 -1.20
CA VAL A 126 -5.65 8.61 -1.11
C VAL A 126 -6.29 7.79 -0.01
N SER A 127 -6.67 6.58 -0.32
CA SER A 127 -7.13 5.58 0.66
C SER A 127 -6.36 4.28 0.50
N GLU A 128 -5.97 3.68 1.61
CA GLU A 128 -5.32 2.36 1.62
C GLU A 128 -6.38 1.26 1.42
N LYS A 129 -6.02 0.25 0.63
CA LYS A 129 -6.87 -0.89 0.28
C LYS A 129 -6.10 -2.19 0.43
N GLY A 130 -6.76 -3.17 1.03
CA GLY A 130 -6.27 -4.53 1.16
C GLY A 130 -7.42 -5.44 1.60
N SER A 131 -7.49 -6.65 1.05
CA SER A 131 -8.64 -7.55 1.26
C SER A 131 -8.35 -8.70 2.21
N ILE A 132 -7.09 -9.01 2.44
CA ILE A 132 -6.68 -10.06 3.38
C ILE A 132 -6.07 -9.39 4.62
N GLU A 133 -6.66 -9.64 5.79
CA GLU A 133 -6.22 -8.99 7.03
C GLU A 133 -4.93 -9.59 7.60
N MET A 134 -4.69 -10.88 7.40
CA MET A 134 -3.49 -11.57 7.89
C MET A 134 -2.33 -11.42 6.91
N GLY A 135 -1.15 -11.03 7.41
CA GLY A 135 0.09 -11.05 6.64
C GLY A 135 0.81 -12.40 6.73
N GLY A 136 1.80 -12.62 5.85
CA GLY A 136 2.64 -13.81 5.82
C GLY A 136 2.20 -14.85 4.80
N ALA A 137 2.78 -16.05 4.87
CA ALA A 137 2.53 -17.11 3.90
C ALA A 137 1.18 -17.79 4.10
N LEU A 138 0.41 -17.90 3.03
CA LEU A 138 -0.82 -18.68 2.93
C LEU A 138 -0.60 -19.86 1.99
N THR A 139 -1.22 -21.00 2.30
CA THR A 139 -1.39 -22.06 1.31
C THR A 139 -2.34 -21.58 0.21
N LEU A 140 -2.25 -22.19 -0.99
CA LEU A 140 -3.16 -21.87 -2.08
C LEU A 140 -4.64 -22.03 -1.68
N GLN A 141 -4.97 -23.03 -0.86
CA GLN A 141 -6.34 -23.22 -0.37
C GLN A 141 -6.81 -22.11 0.56
N GLN A 142 -5.93 -21.60 1.42
CA GLN A 142 -6.26 -20.45 2.29
C GLN A 142 -6.47 -19.18 1.46
N TYR A 143 -5.61 -18.95 0.46
CA TYR A 143 -5.78 -17.82 -0.47
C TYR A 143 -7.06 -17.93 -1.28
N ALA A 144 -7.38 -19.12 -1.81
CA ALA A 144 -8.62 -19.39 -2.52
C ALA A 144 -9.87 -19.17 -1.65
N ASN A 145 -9.83 -19.58 -0.36
CA ASN A 145 -10.92 -19.29 0.57
C ASN A 145 -11.11 -17.78 0.77
N ALA A 146 -10.02 -17.00 0.89
CA ALA A 146 -10.09 -15.54 1.00
C ALA A 146 -10.70 -14.92 -0.27
N MET A 147 -10.33 -15.38 -1.45
CA MET A 147 -10.94 -14.93 -2.73
C MET A 147 -12.45 -15.16 -2.77
N MET A 148 -12.95 -16.25 -2.20
CA MET A 148 -14.40 -16.55 -2.15
C MET A 148 -15.18 -15.61 -1.25
N LEU A 149 -14.55 -15.00 -0.23
CA LEU A 149 -15.22 -14.02 0.64
C LEU A 149 -15.48 -12.69 -0.06
N SER A 150 -14.67 -12.34 -1.04
CA SER A 150 -14.77 -11.10 -1.82
C SER A 150 -14.46 -11.34 -3.29
N PRO A 151 -15.30 -12.11 -4.01
CA PRO A 151 -14.95 -12.69 -5.31
C PRO A 151 -14.79 -11.69 -6.45
N ALA A 152 -15.27 -10.46 -6.30
CA ALA A 152 -15.15 -9.40 -7.31
C ALA A 152 -14.20 -8.28 -6.87
N ASP A 153 -13.39 -8.52 -5.83
CA ASP A 153 -12.46 -7.53 -5.33
C ASP A 153 -11.29 -7.33 -6.30
N LEU A 154 -11.01 -6.07 -6.60
CA LEU A 154 -9.90 -5.64 -7.46
C LEU A 154 -8.55 -6.19 -6.99
N TYR A 155 -8.35 -6.31 -5.68
CA TYR A 155 -7.15 -6.83 -5.02
C TYR A 155 -6.68 -8.18 -5.60
N TYR A 156 -7.60 -9.08 -5.92
CA TYR A 156 -7.27 -10.40 -6.47
C TYR A 156 -7.04 -10.38 -7.97
N GLY A 157 -7.75 -9.50 -8.69
CA GLY A 157 -7.77 -9.48 -10.14
C GLY A 157 -6.61 -8.77 -10.80
N VAL A 158 -6.11 -7.70 -10.22
CA VAL A 158 -5.08 -6.85 -10.82
C VAL A 158 -3.68 -7.47 -10.78
N LEU A 159 -2.80 -7.04 -11.68
CA LEU A 159 -1.41 -7.51 -11.75
C LEU A 159 -0.45 -6.67 -10.89
N TRP A 160 -0.68 -5.39 -10.81
CA TRP A 160 0.28 -4.38 -10.35
C TRP A 160 0.54 -4.38 -8.83
N ASN A 161 -0.29 -5.04 -8.03
CA ASN A 161 -0.05 -5.21 -6.59
C ASN A 161 0.70 -6.52 -6.26
N LYS A 162 1.30 -7.15 -7.25
CA LYS A 162 1.89 -8.50 -7.13
C LYS A 162 3.34 -8.55 -7.60
N LEU A 163 4.08 -9.50 -7.03
CA LEU A 163 5.39 -9.92 -7.52
C LEU A 163 5.33 -11.40 -7.89
N TYR A 164 5.73 -11.72 -9.10
CA TYR A 164 5.68 -13.06 -9.67
C TYR A 164 7.07 -13.65 -9.84
N ARG A 165 7.20 -14.94 -9.73
CA ARG A 165 8.40 -15.67 -10.15
C ARG A 165 8.37 -15.87 -11.66
N ARG A 166 9.39 -15.36 -12.38
CA ARG A 166 9.46 -15.47 -13.83
C ARG A 166 9.62 -16.91 -14.31
N ASP A 167 10.36 -17.76 -13.57
CA ASP A 167 10.55 -19.17 -13.91
C ASP A 167 9.22 -19.94 -13.99
N ILE A 168 8.23 -19.64 -13.16
CA ILE A 168 6.89 -20.22 -13.23
C ILE A 168 6.16 -19.74 -14.49
N ILE A 169 6.22 -18.44 -14.78
CA ILE A 169 5.61 -17.87 -16.00
C ILE A 169 6.16 -18.55 -17.25
N GLU A 170 7.48 -18.72 -17.32
CA GLU A 170 8.14 -19.32 -18.49
C GLU A 170 7.93 -20.84 -18.55
N GLN A 171 8.07 -21.55 -17.43
CA GLN A 171 7.91 -23.00 -17.38
C GLN A 171 6.52 -23.47 -17.88
N TYR A 172 5.49 -22.70 -17.54
CA TYR A 172 4.11 -23.04 -17.91
C TYR A 172 3.59 -22.20 -19.09
N SER A 173 4.46 -21.40 -19.72
CA SER A 173 4.13 -20.55 -20.87
C SER A 173 2.91 -19.66 -20.62
N ILE A 174 2.79 -19.11 -19.40
CA ILE A 174 1.66 -18.27 -19.01
C ILE A 174 1.74 -16.94 -19.77
N ARG A 175 0.72 -16.65 -20.58
CA ARG A 175 0.62 -15.43 -21.38
C ARG A 175 -0.81 -14.90 -21.35
N MET A 176 -0.97 -13.62 -21.58
CA MET A 176 -2.28 -12.99 -21.70
C MET A 176 -2.91 -13.34 -23.06
N ASP A 177 -4.20 -13.66 -23.06
CA ASP A 177 -4.92 -13.89 -24.30
C ASP A 177 -5.21 -12.54 -24.98
N GLU A 178 -4.61 -12.32 -26.15
CA GLU A 178 -4.71 -11.07 -26.92
C GLU A 178 -6.11 -10.85 -27.52
N ASN A 179 -6.95 -11.88 -27.52
CA ASN A 179 -8.34 -11.79 -27.97
C ASN A 179 -9.31 -11.35 -26.87
N ILE A 180 -8.83 -11.27 -25.63
CA ILE A 180 -9.62 -10.86 -24.47
C ILE A 180 -9.28 -9.41 -24.12
N SER A 181 -10.27 -8.52 -24.26
CA SER A 181 -10.10 -7.08 -24.02
C SER A 181 -10.43 -6.66 -22.58
N TYR A 182 -10.94 -7.56 -21.75
CA TYR A 182 -11.33 -7.28 -20.35
C TYR A 182 -11.09 -8.49 -19.47
N SER A 183 -10.56 -8.25 -18.27
CA SER A 183 -10.23 -9.27 -17.26
C SER A 183 -9.09 -10.22 -17.67
N GLU A 184 -8.27 -9.83 -18.62
CA GLU A 184 -7.04 -10.53 -18.99
C GLU A 184 -6.12 -10.69 -17.77
N ASP A 185 -6.08 -9.68 -16.91
CA ASP A 185 -5.34 -9.65 -15.64
C ASP A 185 -5.80 -10.77 -14.69
N MET A 186 -7.11 -10.89 -14.50
CA MET A 186 -7.70 -11.94 -13.65
C MET A 186 -7.42 -13.33 -14.19
N ILE A 187 -7.52 -13.52 -15.51
CA ILE A 187 -7.23 -14.79 -16.16
C ILE A 187 -5.77 -15.16 -15.99
N PHE A 188 -4.84 -14.22 -16.23
CA PHE A 188 -3.42 -14.43 -16.01
C PHE A 188 -3.12 -14.83 -14.55
N ASN A 189 -3.74 -14.16 -13.58
CA ASN A 189 -3.61 -14.50 -12.16
C ASN A 189 -4.14 -15.91 -11.87
N LEU A 190 -5.30 -16.27 -12.39
CA LEU A 190 -5.87 -17.60 -12.17
C LEU A 190 -5.02 -18.71 -12.78
N GLU A 191 -4.50 -18.51 -13.99
CA GLU A 191 -3.57 -19.45 -14.61
C GLU A 191 -2.27 -19.58 -13.81
N TYR A 192 -1.69 -18.46 -13.37
CA TYR A 192 -0.48 -18.48 -12.53
C TYR A 192 -0.71 -19.24 -11.21
N LEU A 193 -1.83 -18.98 -10.55
CA LEU A 193 -2.21 -19.63 -9.29
C LEU A 193 -2.38 -21.16 -9.41
N LEU A 194 -2.66 -21.70 -10.59
CA LEU A 194 -2.71 -23.15 -10.82
C LEU A 194 -1.35 -23.84 -10.63
N HIS A 195 -0.26 -23.08 -10.64
CA HIS A 195 1.11 -23.59 -10.63
C HIS A 195 1.89 -23.22 -9.36
N VAL A 196 1.24 -22.58 -8.38
CA VAL A 196 1.86 -22.21 -7.10
C VAL A 196 1.24 -22.96 -5.92
N LYS A 197 2.01 -23.10 -4.86
CA LYS A 197 1.59 -23.76 -3.61
C LYS A 197 1.41 -22.77 -2.46
N SER A 198 2.12 -21.64 -2.53
CA SER A 198 2.14 -20.63 -1.48
C SER A 198 2.02 -19.22 -2.05
N VAL A 199 1.26 -18.39 -1.34
CA VAL A 199 1.08 -16.97 -1.63
C VAL A 199 1.42 -16.19 -0.36
N ALA A 200 2.36 -15.26 -0.43
CA ALA A 200 2.65 -14.37 0.70
C ALA A 200 1.81 -13.10 0.61
N ILE A 201 1.28 -12.67 1.72
CA ILE A 201 0.48 -11.44 1.86
C ILE A 201 1.33 -10.38 2.56
N LEU A 202 1.65 -9.34 1.83
CA LEU A 202 2.38 -8.18 2.33
C LEU A 202 1.38 -7.10 2.78
N LYS A 203 1.25 -6.91 4.09
CA LYS A 203 0.37 -5.89 4.69
C LYS A 203 1.02 -4.50 4.63
N ALA A 204 1.35 -4.08 3.43
CA ALA A 204 1.85 -2.75 3.14
C ALA A 204 1.45 -2.36 1.72
N PRO A 205 1.06 -1.10 1.50
CA PRO A 205 0.70 -0.62 0.17
C PRO A 205 1.95 -0.47 -0.71
N VAL A 206 1.94 -1.16 -1.84
CA VAL A 206 3.06 -1.22 -2.79
C VAL A 206 2.79 -0.46 -4.09
N TYR A 207 1.62 0.15 -4.22
CA TYR A 207 1.17 0.74 -5.47
C TYR A 207 0.22 1.90 -5.24
N TYR A 208 0.26 2.93 -6.09
CA TYR A 208 -0.71 4.02 -6.16
C TYR A 208 -1.57 3.84 -7.40
N TYR A 209 -2.78 3.35 -7.23
CA TYR A 209 -3.76 3.19 -8.30
C TYR A 209 -4.56 4.49 -8.49
N GLN A 210 -4.35 5.17 -9.63
CA GLN A 210 -5.03 6.40 -10.00
C GLN A 210 -6.37 6.10 -10.66
N TYR A 211 -7.48 6.36 -9.95
CA TYR A 211 -8.80 6.29 -10.59
C TYR A 211 -9.01 7.49 -11.50
N THR A 212 -9.27 7.23 -12.78
CA THR A 212 -9.56 8.24 -13.79
C THR A 212 -10.96 8.01 -14.35
N LYS A 213 -11.83 9.03 -14.28
CA LYS A 213 -13.15 8.98 -14.94
C LYS A 213 -12.99 8.74 -16.43
N GLY A 214 -13.74 7.78 -16.99
CA GLY A 214 -13.65 7.41 -18.39
C GLY A 214 -12.56 6.38 -18.69
N SER A 215 -11.87 5.83 -17.67
CA SER A 215 -11.00 4.68 -17.83
C SER A 215 -11.77 3.45 -18.35
N LEU A 216 -11.04 2.43 -18.85
CA LEU A 216 -11.65 1.17 -19.29
C LEU A 216 -12.49 0.51 -18.19
N VAL A 217 -12.09 0.66 -16.94
CA VAL A 217 -12.84 0.18 -15.77
C VAL A 217 -14.15 0.96 -15.59
N ASP A 218 -14.14 2.28 -15.78
CA ASP A 218 -15.33 3.13 -15.65
C ASP A 218 -16.33 2.88 -16.80
N GLN A 219 -15.83 2.66 -18.02
CA GLN A 219 -16.67 2.31 -19.19
C GLN A 219 -17.31 0.93 -19.07
N SER A 220 -16.74 0.02 -18.28
CA SER A 220 -17.25 -1.35 -18.07
C SER A 220 -18.44 -1.42 -17.11
N LEU A 221 -18.84 -0.33 -16.46
CA LEU A 221 -19.95 -0.26 -15.49
C LEU A 221 -21.35 -0.48 -16.11
N ASN A 222 -21.44 -0.74 -17.41
CA ASN A 222 -22.67 -1.18 -18.05
C ASN A 222 -22.95 -2.66 -17.71
N LEU A 223 -24.12 -2.97 -17.17
CA LEU A 223 -24.52 -4.31 -16.73
C LEU A 223 -24.29 -5.39 -17.77
N SER A 224 -24.53 -5.10 -19.05
CA SER A 224 -24.32 -6.06 -20.15
C SER A 224 -22.84 -6.35 -20.42
N SER A 225 -21.95 -5.36 -20.33
CA SER A 225 -20.50 -5.54 -20.47
C SER A 225 -19.92 -6.28 -19.28
N THR A 226 -20.38 -5.97 -18.06
CA THR A 226 -20.00 -6.69 -16.84
C THR A 226 -20.37 -8.17 -16.88
N ILE A 227 -21.55 -8.52 -17.37
CA ILE A 227 -21.98 -9.92 -17.53
C ILE A 227 -21.12 -10.63 -18.59
N LYS A 228 -20.82 -9.97 -19.71
CA LYS A 228 -19.94 -10.51 -20.75
C LYS A 228 -18.54 -10.81 -20.24
N MET A 229 -17.96 -9.86 -19.52
CA MET A 229 -16.67 -9.94 -18.85
C MET A 229 -16.63 -11.13 -17.87
N LYS A 230 -17.59 -11.22 -16.97
CA LYS A 230 -17.68 -12.32 -16.01
C LYS A 230 -17.87 -13.69 -16.65
N LYS A 231 -18.55 -13.74 -17.79
CA LYS A 231 -18.68 -14.98 -18.57
C LYS A 231 -17.35 -15.47 -19.13
N SER A 232 -16.45 -14.60 -19.56
CA SER A 232 -15.12 -15.02 -20.03
C SER A 232 -14.25 -15.57 -18.91
N VAL A 233 -14.38 -15.02 -17.72
CA VAL A 233 -13.57 -15.40 -16.55
C VAL A 233 -14.09 -16.63 -15.83
N ILE A 234 -15.42 -16.86 -15.81
CA ILE A 234 -16.02 -17.90 -14.94
C ILE A 234 -15.47 -19.31 -15.20
N GLY A 235 -15.09 -19.62 -16.43
CA GLY A 235 -14.48 -20.90 -16.78
C GLY A 235 -13.15 -21.10 -16.06
N TYR A 236 -12.26 -20.12 -16.13
CA TYR A 236 -10.96 -20.10 -15.46
C TYR A 236 -11.10 -20.08 -13.94
N TYR A 237 -12.02 -19.25 -13.44
CA TYR A 237 -12.34 -19.14 -12.02
C TYR A 237 -12.81 -20.49 -11.44
N ASN A 238 -13.76 -21.13 -12.12
CA ASN A 238 -14.28 -22.45 -11.74
C ASN A 238 -13.20 -23.54 -11.81
N GLU A 239 -12.38 -23.54 -12.87
CA GLU A 239 -11.28 -24.49 -13.01
C GLU A 239 -10.24 -24.34 -11.92
N PHE A 240 -9.87 -23.11 -11.55
CA PHE A 240 -8.98 -22.82 -10.44
C PHE A 240 -9.48 -23.46 -9.14
N PHE A 241 -10.74 -23.22 -8.76
CA PHE A 241 -11.29 -23.80 -7.54
C PHE A 241 -11.42 -25.33 -7.61
N ARG A 242 -11.80 -25.88 -8.76
CA ARG A 242 -11.87 -27.33 -8.97
C ARG A 242 -10.52 -28.03 -8.83
N LYS A 243 -9.42 -27.36 -9.20
CA LYS A 243 -8.07 -27.89 -9.04
C LYS A 243 -7.48 -27.66 -7.64
N THR A 244 -7.95 -26.64 -6.95
CA THR A 244 -7.44 -26.24 -5.63
C THR A 244 -8.05 -27.06 -4.49
N PHE A 245 -9.31 -27.48 -4.61
CA PHE A 245 -10.04 -28.23 -3.60
C PHE A 245 -10.28 -29.69 -4.04
N ASP A 246 -10.39 -30.61 -3.06
CA ASP A 246 -10.89 -31.95 -3.33
C ASP A 246 -12.35 -31.94 -3.80
N ALA A 247 -12.80 -33.03 -4.41
CA ALA A 247 -14.12 -33.07 -5.05
C ALA A 247 -15.29 -32.77 -4.08
N PRO A 248 -15.34 -33.32 -2.84
CA PRO A 248 -16.37 -32.97 -1.87
C PRO A 248 -16.36 -31.48 -1.49
N SER A 249 -15.18 -30.97 -1.12
CA SER A 249 -15.00 -29.56 -0.75
C SER A 249 -15.33 -28.58 -1.88
N TYR A 250 -15.03 -28.94 -3.10
CA TYR A 250 -15.38 -28.16 -4.28
C TYR A 250 -16.92 -28.11 -4.50
N GLN A 251 -17.61 -29.28 -4.38
CA GLN A 251 -19.06 -29.34 -4.54
C GLN A 251 -19.81 -28.48 -3.52
N GLU A 252 -19.34 -28.51 -2.26
CA GLU A 252 -19.90 -27.67 -1.21
C GLU A 252 -19.77 -26.16 -1.49
N ARG A 253 -18.67 -25.76 -2.16
CA ARG A 253 -18.35 -24.34 -2.47
C ARG A 253 -18.95 -23.84 -3.77
N LEU A 254 -19.51 -24.69 -4.62
CA LEU A 254 -20.07 -24.32 -5.91
C LEU A 254 -21.03 -23.12 -5.88
N PRO A 255 -21.97 -22.99 -4.92
CA PRO A 255 -22.85 -21.82 -4.87
C PRO A 255 -22.10 -20.50 -4.66
N VAL A 256 -21.02 -20.52 -3.87
CA VAL A 256 -20.18 -19.33 -3.61
C VAL A 256 -19.32 -19.01 -4.83
N ILE A 257 -18.75 -20.02 -5.49
CA ILE A 257 -17.96 -19.89 -6.72
C ILE A 257 -18.80 -19.23 -7.82
N TYR A 258 -20.02 -19.71 -8.04
CA TYR A 258 -20.94 -19.10 -9.01
C TYR A 258 -21.50 -17.75 -8.54
N GLY A 259 -21.46 -17.46 -7.24
CA GLY A 259 -21.76 -16.15 -6.68
C GLY A 259 -20.90 -15.02 -7.27
N TYR A 260 -19.70 -15.33 -7.76
CA TYR A 260 -18.86 -14.40 -8.54
C TYR A 260 -19.63 -13.70 -9.68
N LEU A 261 -20.52 -14.41 -10.37
CA LEU A 261 -21.32 -13.83 -11.46
C LEU A 261 -22.24 -12.69 -11.00
N LEU A 262 -22.67 -12.75 -9.75
CA LEU A 262 -23.58 -11.76 -9.14
C LEU A 262 -22.83 -10.72 -8.28
N ALA A 263 -21.57 -10.99 -7.92
CA ALA A 263 -20.79 -10.11 -7.08
C ALA A 263 -20.54 -8.77 -7.81
N VAL A 264 -20.64 -7.67 -7.07
CA VAL A 264 -20.29 -6.32 -7.56
C VAL A 264 -19.05 -5.88 -6.81
N SER A 265 -18.06 -5.36 -7.55
CA SER A 265 -16.88 -4.77 -6.91
C SER A 265 -17.30 -3.55 -6.08
N HIS A 266 -17.01 -3.57 -4.80
CA HIS A 266 -17.23 -2.42 -3.93
C HIS A 266 -16.17 -1.33 -4.13
N ASP A 267 -15.08 -1.63 -4.83
CA ASP A 267 -14.00 -0.68 -5.10
C ASP A 267 -14.37 0.40 -6.14
N SER A 268 -15.43 0.19 -6.91
CA SER A 268 -15.96 1.21 -7.84
C SER A 268 -16.69 2.36 -7.11
N LEU A 269 -17.03 2.20 -5.83
CA LEU A 269 -17.68 3.19 -4.99
C LEU A 269 -16.68 3.78 -3.98
N ALA A 270 -15.67 4.51 -4.46
CA ALA A 270 -14.88 5.36 -3.55
C ALA A 270 -15.71 6.58 -3.16
N LEU A 271 -16.40 6.47 -2.04
CA LEU A 271 -17.02 7.63 -1.42
C LEU A 271 -15.89 8.52 -0.85
N PRO A 272 -15.92 9.85 -1.07
CA PRO A 272 -14.88 10.76 -0.61
C PRO A 272 -14.73 10.86 0.92
N PHE A 273 -15.56 10.15 1.67
CA PHE A 273 -15.63 10.17 3.13
C PHE A 273 -15.30 8.84 3.80
N THR A 274 -14.60 7.92 3.12
CA THR A 274 -14.17 6.65 3.75
C THR A 274 -13.17 6.95 4.88
N PRO A 275 -13.31 6.37 6.08
CA PRO A 275 -12.31 6.52 7.15
C PRO A 275 -10.90 6.16 6.64
N GLY A 276 -9.89 6.98 6.95
CA GLY A 276 -8.51 6.80 6.47
C GLY A 276 -8.19 7.44 5.12
N THR A 277 -9.16 8.07 4.43
CA THR A 277 -8.89 8.83 3.20
C THR A 277 -8.11 10.11 3.51
N ARG A 278 -6.99 10.33 2.81
CA ARG A 278 -6.16 11.55 2.91
C ARG A 278 -5.94 12.16 1.53
N LYS A 279 -5.66 13.45 1.45
CA LYS A 279 -5.27 14.10 0.18
C LYS A 279 -3.85 13.70 -0.20
N LEU A 280 -3.66 13.32 -1.47
CA LEU A 280 -2.34 13.14 -2.04
C LEU A 280 -1.67 14.53 -2.13
N ASN A 281 -0.46 14.66 -1.64
CA ASN A 281 0.26 15.93 -1.62
C ASN A 281 -0.57 17.07 -1.00
N ALA A 282 -1.32 16.80 0.04
CA ALA A 282 -1.94 17.87 0.78
C ALA A 282 -0.86 18.82 1.29
N GLY A 283 -0.44 19.73 0.40
CA GLY A 283 -0.02 21.03 0.86
C GLY A 283 -1.14 21.45 1.79
N ILE A 284 -0.79 21.71 3.04
CA ILE A 284 -1.81 21.99 4.06
C ILE A 284 -2.55 23.22 3.56
N ASP A 285 -3.79 23.06 3.14
CA ASP A 285 -4.68 24.22 2.97
C ASP A 285 -5.01 24.72 4.39
N LEU A 286 -4.19 25.67 4.83
CA LEU A 286 -4.33 26.31 6.14
C LEU A 286 -5.42 27.38 6.13
N SER A 287 -6.07 27.66 4.98
CA SER A 287 -7.09 28.69 4.87
C SER A 287 -8.25 28.46 5.83
N ALA A 288 -8.66 27.20 6.02
CA ALA A 288 -9.69 26.83 6.99
C ALA A 288 -9.25 27.02 8.48
N LEU A 289 -7.95 27.09 8.73
CA LEU A 289 -7.38 27.26 10.08
C LEU A 289 -6.83 28.68 10.30
N SER A 290 -6.95 29.56 9.31
CA SER A 290 -6.51 30.96 9.37
C SER A 290 -7.70 31.91 9.59
N GLY A 291 -7.42 33.13 10.04
CA GLY A 291 -8.43 34.17 10.25
C GLY A 291 -9.35 33.92 11.46
N GLU A 292 -10.40 34.70 11.56
CA GLU A 292 -11.36 34.65 12.67
C GLU A 292 -12.11 33.32 12.76
N CYS A 293 -12.45 32.73 11.61
CA CYS A 293 -13.13 31.42 11.54
C CYS A 293 -12.22 30.31 12.06
N GLY A 294 -10.92 30.33 11.72
CA GLY A 294 -9.94 29.38 12.21
C GLY A 294 -9.63 29.53 13.71
N ALA A 295 -9.67 30.75 14.22
CA ALA A 295 -9.46 31.02 15.66
C ALA A 295 -10.56 30.44 16.56
N ALA A 296 -11.76 30.23 16.03
CA ALA A 296 -12.88 29.62 16.76
C ALA A 296 -12.82 28.08 16.86
N ILE A 297 -11.89 27.42 16.17
CA ILE A 297 -11.75 25.95 16.20
C ILE A 297 -11.14 25.53 17.54
N PRO A 298 -11.85 24.72 18.34
CA PRO A 298 -11.29 24.18 19.58
C PRO A 298 -10.00 23.39 19.31
N MET A 299 -9.02 23.52 20.19
CA MET A 299 -7.73 22.80 20.11
C MET A 299 -6.94 23.07 18.80
N ARG A 300 -7.13 24.23 18.17
CA ARG A 300 -6.46 24.61 16.92
C ARG A 300 -4.94 24.46 16.99
N SER A 301 -4.31 24.93 18.09
CA SER A 301 -2.86 24.82 18.30
C SER A 301 -2.41 23.36 18.27
N ALA A 302 -3.05 22.48 19.02
CA ALA A 302 -2.73 21.06 19.05
C ALA A 302 -2.84 20.38 17.66
N VAL A 303 -3.84 20.78 16.87
CA VAL A 303 -3.99 20.30 15.49
C VAL A 303 -2.83 20.77 14.59
N LEU A 304 -2.41 22.04 14.74
CA LEU A 304 -1.29 22.60 13.97
C LEU A 304 0.05 22.01 14.39
N GLU A 305 0.27 21.85 15.67
CA GLU A 305 1.47 21.22 16.24
C GLU A 305 1.61 19.76 15.79
N ALA A 306 0.53 18.97 15.86
CA ALA A 306 0.54 17.60 15.37
C ALA A 306 0.85 17.51 13.87
N ARG A 307 0.38 18.48 13.07
CA ARG A 307 0.70 18.54 11.64
C ARG A 307 2.13 18.97 11.38
N LEU A 308 2.66 19.90 12.15
CA LEU A 308 4.06 20.34 12.06
C LEU A 308 5.00 19.18 12.40
N LEU A 309 4.74 18.49 13.50
CA LEU A 309 5.47 17.28 13.90
C LEU A 309 5.41 16.22 12.79
N GLY A 310 4.24 15.96 12.21
CA GLY A 310 4.08 15.01 11.12
C GLY A 310 4.99 15.32 9.93
N ARG A 311 5.17 16.59 9.54
CA ARG A 311 6.10 16.99 8.46
C ARG A 311 7.56 16.69 8.78
N TYR A 312 7.97 16.94 10.00
CA TYR A 312 9.34 16.63 10.44
C TYR A 312 9.57 15.12 10.48
N LEU A 313 8.60 14.35 10.99
CA LEU A 313 8.65 12.88 10.99
C LEU A 313 8.71 12.31 9.55
N GLU A 314 7.95 12.86 8.62
CA GLU A 314 8.02 12.48 7.20
C GLU A 314 9.40 12.76 6.60
N THR A 315 10.01 13.91 6.92
CA THR A 315 11.35 14.26 6.47
C THR A 315 12.39 13.28 7.02
N LEU A 316 12.29 12.92 8.31
CA LEU A 316 13.17 11.94 8.93
C LEU A 316 12.95 10.53 8.35
N ALA A 317 11.72 10.16 8.07
CA ALA A 317 11.36 8.91 7.44
C ALA A 317 12.04 8.76 6.07
N ARG A 318 11.96 9.79 5.23
CA ARG A 318 12.67 9.82 3.93
C ARG A 318 14.17 9.70 4.08
N LYS A 319 14.77 10.42 5.04
CA LYS A 319 16.23 10.39 5.29
C LYS A 319 16.73 8.99 5.62
N HIS A 320 15.96 8.21 6.37
CA HIS A 320 16.34 6.88 6.85
C HIS A 320 15.69 5.72 6.06
N GLY A 321 15.01 6.00 4.95
CA GLY A 321 14.34 4.98 4.14
C GLY A 321 13.27 4.18 4.90
N MET A 322 12.61 4.83 5.87
CA MET A 322 11.53 4.26 6.68
C MET A 322 10.18 4.84 6.26
N ASP A 323 9.10 4.11 6.54
CA ASP A 323 7.76 4.71 6.46
C ASP A 323 7.49 5.62 7.68
N GLU A 324 6.54 6.54 7.51
CA GLU A 324 6.14 7.49 8.56
C GLU A 324 5.66 6.79 9.84
N ALA A 325 4.98 5.65 9.72
CA ALA A 325 4.47 4.88 10.84
C ALA A 325 5.61 4.39 11.75
N ARG A 326 6.70 3.86 11.17
CA ARG A 326 7.88 3.41 11.93
C ARG A 326 8.56 4.56 12.66
N VAL A 327 8.79 5.68 11.98
CA VAL A 327 9.44 6.85 12.60
C VAL A 327 8.57 7.46 13.69
N LYS A 328 7.26 7.51 13.47
CA LYS A 328 6.29 7.97 14.48
C LYS A 328 6.30 7.10 15.72
N LEU A 329 6.36 5.77 15.57
CA LEU A 329 6.49 4.86 16.71
C LEU A 329 7.80 5.06 17.45
N LEU A 330 8.94 5.14 16.74
CA LEU A 330 10.25 5.40 17.35
C LEU A 330 10.28 6.71 18.12
N TYR A 331 9.67 7.76 17.57
CA TYR A 331 9.56 9.06 18.24
C TYR A 331 8.83 8.95 19.59
N PHE A 332 7.64 8.35 19.60
CA PHE A 332 6.88 8.22 20.86
C PHE A 332 7.53 7.24 21.84
N MET A 333 8.15 6.16 21.36
CA MET A 333 8.87 5.21 22.21
C MET A 333 10.12 5.85 22.86
N GLU A 334 10.83 6.71 22.12
CA GLU A 334 11.95 7.49 22.68
C GLU A 334 11.49 8.41 23.84
N LYS A 335 10.32 9.03 23.68
CA LYS A 335 9.75 9.91 24.72
C LYS A 335 9.30 9.16 25.98
N MET A 336 8.75 7.98 25.80
CA MET A 336 8.22 7.20 26.93
C MET A 336 9.31 6.71 27.88
N LYS A 337 10.55 6.49 27.40
CA LYS A 337 11.70 5.96 28.17
C LYS A 337 11.45 4.64 28.91
N GLU A 338 10.24 4.09 28.82
CA GLU A 338 9.80 2.85 29.42
C GLU A 338 9.22 1.90 28.35
N PRO A 339 9.27 0.57 28.60
CA PRO A 339 8.69 -0.38 27.67
C PRO A 339 7.19 -0.13 27.42
N CYS A 340 6.80 0.01 26.17
CA CYS A 340 5.44 0.32 25.74
C CYS A 340 4.68 -0.93 25.31
N SER A 341 3.38 -1.00 25.58
CA SER A 341 2.47 -1.99 24.97
C SER A 341 1.97 -1.51 23.61
N VAL A 342 1.46 -2.43 22.79
CA VAL A 342 0.80 -2.09 21.52
C VAL A 342 -0.37 -1.13 21.76
N GLU A 343 -1.15 -1.35 22.81
CA GLU A 343 -2.28 -0.50 23.18
C GLU A 343 -1.85 0.94 23.51
N SER A 344 -0.77 1.08 24.28
CA SER A 344 -0.20 2.40 24.59
C SER A 344 0.29 3.12 23.32
N LEU A 345 0.93 2.38 22.41
CA LEU A 345 1.40 2.93 21.14
C LEU A 345 0.25 3.34 20.22
N CYS A 346 -0.84 2.59 20.17
CA CYS A 346 -2.06 2.99 19.44
C CYS A 346 -2.61 4.32 19.99
N LEU A 347 -2.68 4.46 21.32
CA LEU A 347 -3.19 5.67 21.96
C LEU A 347 -2.31 6.89 21.64
N LEU A 348 -1.00 6.76 21.79
CA LEU A 348 -0.05 7.85 21.59
C LEU A 348 0.06 8.30 20.13
N THR A 349 0.03 7.35 19.21
CA THR A 349 0.20 7.64 17.79
C THR A 349 -1.09 7.98 17.07
N GLY A 350 -2.24 7.62 17.65
CA GLY A 350 -3.55 7.66 16.98
C GLY A 350 -3.69 6.63 15.84
N MET A 351 -2.75 5.69 15.72
CA MET A 351 -2.76 4.65 14.69
C MET A 351 -3.63 3.47 15.12
N GLY A 352 -4.27 2.84 14.15
CA GLY A 352 -5.00 1.59 14.39
C GLY A 352 -4.07 0.44 14.80
N LYS A 353 -4.57 -0.49 15.61
CA LYS A 353 -3.79 -1.63 16.12
C LYS A 353 -3.07 -2.44 15.04
N PRO A 354 -3.69 -2.75 13.87
CA PRO A 354 -2.99 -3.45 12.79
C PRO A 354 -1.77 -2.69 12.27
N ALA A 355 -1.89 -1.38 12.06
CA ALA A 355 -0.79 -0.54 11.57
C ALA A 355 0.38 -0.51 12.57
N VAL A 356 0.08 -0.40 13.88
CA VAL A 356 1.10 -0.45 14.93
C VAL A 356 1.80 -1.80 14.95
N ILE A 357 1.07 -2.92 14.84
CA ILE A 357 1.66 -4.27 14.85
C ILE A 357 2.61 -4.45 13.65
N VAL A 358 2.20 -4.02 12.46
CA VAL A 358 3.03 -4.15 11.25
C VAL A 358 4.30 -3.31 11.36
N ALA A 359 4.18 -2.05 11.74
CA ALA A 359 5.33 -1.18 11.92
C ALA A 359 6.28 -1.68 13.03
N MET A 360 5.73 -2.21 14.13
CA MET A 360 6.52 -2.83 15.20
C MET A 360 7.27 -4.09 14.75
N ALA A 361 6.64 -4.95 13.96
CA ALA A 361 7.29 -6.14 13.42
C ALA A 361 8.50 -5.78 12.54
N ARG A 362 8.39 -4.71 11.73
CA ARG A 362 9.49 -4.18 10.93
C ARG A 362 10.60 -3.60 11.80
N LEU A 363 10.26 -2.79 12.80
CA LEU A 363 11.22 -2.21 13.73
C LEU A 363 11.99 -3.28 14.51
N LEU A 364 11.34 -4.39 14.88
CA LEU A 364 11.98 -5.56 15.49
C LEU A 364 12.94 -6.25 14.51
N ALA A 365 12.52 -6.44 13.26
CA ALA A 365 13.36 -7.03 12.22
C ALA A 365 14.60 -6.17 11.90
N ASP A 366 14.43 -4.84 11.91
CA ASP A 366 15.51 -3.87 11.70
C ASP A 366 16.41 -3.69 12.95
N GLY A 367 16.05 -4.31 14.10
CA GLY A 367 16.81 -4.22 15.35
C GLY A 367 16.70 -2.88 16.06
N LEU A 368 15.76 -2.00 15.65
CA LEU A 368 15.55 -0.66 16.21
C LEU A 368 14.68 -0.66 17.47
N VAL A 369 14.03 -1.78 17.74
CA VAL A 369 13.18 -2.00 18.91
C VAL A 369 13.48 -3.39 19.48
N ARG A 370 13.38 -3.56 20.79
CA ARG A 370 13.50 -4.84 21.47
C ARG A 370 12.19 -5.25 22.12
N ARG A 371 11.90 -6.55 22.07
CA ARG A 371 10.77 -7.13 22.78
C ARG A 371 11.20 -7.45 24.21
N GLU A 372 10.44 -6.98 25.16
CA GLU A 372 10.56 -7.33 26.57
C GLU A 372 9.33 -8.11 26.99
N SER A 373 9.52 -9.38 27.35
CA SER A 373 8.44 -10.25 27.84
C SER A 373 8.65 -10.48 29.33
N PRO A 374 7.94 -9.77 30.23
CA PRO A 374 7.93 -10.14 31.63
C PRO A 374 7.29 -11.52 31.77
N LEU A 375 7.83 -12.37 32.62
CA LEU A 375 7.30 -13.68 32.95
C LEU A 375 5.81 -13.56 33.34
N GLY A 376 4.90 -14.05 32.44
CA GLY A 376 3.45 -14.04 32.68
C GLY A 376 2.70 -12.74 32.37
N GLY A 377 3.34 -11.73 31.72
CA GLY A 377 2.75 -10.43 31.41
C GLY A 377 2.47 -10.18 29.92
N LYS A 378 1.75 -9.09 29.60
CA LYS A 378 1.58 -8.60 28.22
C LYS A 378 2.91 -8.20 27.62
N GLU A 379 3.09 -8.48 26.32
CA GLU A 379 4.28 -8.06 25.57
C GLU A 379 4.49 -6.54 25.64
N ARG A 380 5.74 -6.16 25.88
CA ARG A 380 6.18 -4.76 25.87
C ARG A 380 7.38 -4.61 24.94
N PHE A 381 7.62 -3.40 24.49
CA PHE A 381 8.64 -3.06 23.52
C PHE A 381 9.42 -1.83 23.98
N SER A 382 10.75 -1.90 23.86
CA SER A 382 11.65 -0.82 24.21
C SER A 382 12.32 -0.24 22.97
N PHE A 383 12.52 1.05 22.94
CA PHE A 383 13.33 1.74 21.93
C PHE A 383 14.79 1.29 22.01
N TYR A 384 15.37 0.95 20.86
CA TYR A 384 16.76 0.50 20.77
C TYR A 384 17.43 1.01 19.49
N ALA A 385 17.40 2.33 19.27
CA ALA A 385 17.99 2.97 18.10
C ALA A 385 18.82 4.21 18.54
N PRO A 386 19.96 4.00 19.24
CA PRO A 386 20.76 5.10 19.78
C PRO A 386 21.26 6.08 18.72
N GLU A 387 21.46 5.62 17.48
CA GLU A 387 21.85 6.44 16.33
C GLU A 387 20.77 7.45 15.93
N LEU A 388 19.49 7.15 16.17
CA LEU A 388 18.36 8.03 15.87
C LEU A 388 17.99 8.96 17.04
N THR A 389 18.45 8.68 18.26
CA THR A 389 18.06 9.44 19.45
C THR A 389 18.31 10.94 19.31
N LYS A 390 19.48 11.33 18.79
CA LYS A 390 19.81 12.75 18.62
C LYS A 390 18.91 13.44 17.60
N GLU A 391 18.57 12.75 16.51
CA GLU A 391 17.70 13.29 15.47
C GLU A 391 16.26 13.40 15.96
N LEU A 392 15.78 12.40 16.71
CA LEU A 392 14.44 12.43 17.30
C LEU A 392 14.30 13.53 18.36
N GLN A 393 15.35 13.78 19.16
CA GLN A 393 15.38 14.89 20.11
C GLN A 393 15.50 16.25 19.43
N GLN A 394 16.20 16.33 18.29
CA GLN A 394 16.28 17.57 17.51
C GLN A 394 14.90 17.97 16.96
N LEU A 395 14.04 16.99 16.62
CA LEU A 395 12.67 17.28 16.16
C LEU A 395 11.88 18.12 17.17
N ASP A 396 12.03 17.86 18.48
CA ASP A 396 11.36 18.65 19.50
C ASP A 396 11.82 20.11 19.46
N GLN A 397 13.14 20.31 19.41
CA GLN A 397 13.71 21.65 19.34
C GLN A 397 13.28 22.40 18.08
N ASP A 398 13.18 21.70 16.96
CA ASP A 398 12.74 22.29 15.69
C ASP A 398 11.24 22.66 15.75
N VAL A 399 10.40 21.81 16.34
CA VAL A 399 8.97 22.10 16.58
C VAL A 399 8.82 23.27 17.55
N ASP A 400 9.52 23.23 18.69
CA ASP A 400 9.49 24.28 19.71
C ASP A 400 9.94 25.63 19.15
N THR A 401 10.99 25.64 18.33
CA THR A 401 11.49 26.85 17.68
C THR A 401 10.43 27.53 16.80
N VAL A 402 9.62 26.72 16.12
CA VAL A 402 8.53 27.24 15.27
C VAL A 402 7.32 27.64 16.12
N CYS A 403 6.94 26.79 17.09
CA CYS A 403 5.75 27.02 17.92
C CYS A 403 5.90 28.24 18.84
N PHE A 404 7.10 28.44 19.38
CA PHE A 404 7.37 29.48 20.36
C PHE A 404 8.17 30.65 19.83
N ALA A 405 8.23 30.83 18.51
CA ALA A 405 8.90 31.99 17.91
C ALA A 405 8.29 33.31 18.43
N GLY A 406 9.09 34.12 19.13
CA GLY A 406 8.67 35.42 19.67
C GLY A 406 8.03 35.36 21.06
N PHE A 407 7.93 34.19 21.69
CA PHE A 407 7.48 34.04 23.07
C PHE A 407 8.64 34.21 24.05
N THR A 408 8.34 34.71 25.25
CA THR A 408 9.28 34.74 26.36
C THR A 408 9.34 33.40 27.10
N ASP A 409 10.43 33.11 27.78
CA ASP A 409 10.57 31.88 28.60
C ASP A 409 9.46 31.72 29.64
N GLU A 410 8.92 32.82 30.14
CA GLU A 410 7.82 32.80 31.13
C GLU A 410 6.51 32.37 30.46
N GLU A 411 6.21 32.89 29.28
CA GLU A 411 5.03 32.50 28.51
C GLU A 411 5.09 31.03 28.10
N ILE A 412 6.25 30.53 27.68
CA ILE A 412 6.49 29.12 27.36
C ILE A 412 6.23 28.22 28.57
N ARG A 413 6.77 28.60 29.75
CA ARG A 413 6.51 27.87 31.01
C ARG A 413 5.05 27.85 31.40
N GLN A 414 4.34 28.95 31.21
CA GLN A 414 2.89 29.03 31.48
C GLN A 414 2.10 28.18 30.55
N TYR A 415 2.46 28.17 29.26
CA TYR A 415 1.84 27.30 28.25
C TYR A 415 1.94 25.81 28.64
N HIS A 416 3.15 25.31 28.90
CA HIS A 416 3.35 23.90 29.28
C HIS A 416 2.61 23.51 30.56
N LYS A 417 2.56 24.42 31.54
CA LYS A 417 1.79 24.19 32.78
C LYS A 417 0.29 24.08 32.55
N LEU A 418 -0.25 24.86 31.60
CA LEU A 418 -1.66 24.80 31.23
C LEU A 418 -1.96 23.54 30.40
N GLU A 419 -1.10 23.21 29.47
CA GLU A 419 -1.18 22.00 28.63
C GLU A 419 -1.21 20.74 29.49
N GLU A 420 -0.28 20.62 30.46
CA GLU A 420 -0.23 19.51 31.42
C GLU A 420 -1.53 19.39 32.22
N ARG A 421 -2.07 20.50 32.69
CA ARG A 421 -3.34 20.50 33.44
C ARG A 421 -4.51 20.07 32.58
N ILE A 422 -4.61 20.55 31.34
CA ILE A 422 -5.65 20.18 30.39
C ILE A 422 -5.54 18.68 30.09
N GLY A 423 -4.33 18.19 29.77
CA GLY A 423 -4.07 16.79 29.49
C GLY A 423 -4.47 15.87 30.64
N ASN A 424 -4.14 16.23 31.90
CA ASN A 424 -4.52 15.47 33.08
C ASN A 424 -6.05 15.43 33.27
N HIS A 425 -6.75 16.55 33.03
CA HIS A 425 -8.22 16.58 33.12
C HIS A 425 -8.89 15.68 32.06
N ILE A 426 -8.41 15.74 30.80
CA ILE A 426 -8.91 14.90 29.70
C ILE A 426 -8.66 13.42 30.02
N LEU A 427 -7.45 13.08 30.47
CA LEU A 427 -7.09 11.71 30.81
C LEU A 427 -7.99 11.13 31.91
N HIS A 428 -8.24 11.92 32.96
CA HIS A 428 -9.13 11.53 34.06
C HIS A 428 -10.57 11.28 33.56
N HIS A 429 -11.06 12.13 32.66
CA HIS A 429 -12.41 11.97 32.09
C HIS A 429 -12.51 10.68 31.24
N LEU A 430 -11.54 10.43 30.36
CA LEU A 430 -11.51 9.22 29.53
C LEU A 430 -11.37 7.94 30.36
N GLN A 431 -10.66 7.99 31.49
CA GLN A 431 -10.56 6.86 32.42
C GLN A 431 -11.89 6.60 33.15
N ALA A 432 -12.62 7.63 33.51
CA ALA A 432 -13.92 7.51 34.16
C ALA A 432 -15.01 6.93 33.22
N GLU A 433 -15.01 7.32 31.95
CA GLU A 433 -15.89 6.75 30.93
C GLU A 433 -15.64 5.24 30.73
N LYS A 434 -14.37 4.80 30.64
CA LYS A 434 -14.04 3.38 30.56
C LYS A 434 -14.51 2.56 31.76
N ALA A 435 -14.48 3.15 32.95
CA ALA A 435 -14.95 2.48 34.17
C ALA A 435 -16.47 2.30 34.16
N THR A 436 -17.23 3.23 33.57
CA THR A 436 -18.67 3.15 33.41
C THR A 436 -19.11 2.16 32.33
N GLU A 437 -18.40 2.08 31.20
CA GLU A 437 -18.68 1.09 30.13
C GLU A 437 -18.43 -0.35 30.61
N SER A 438 -17.43 -0.57 31.47
CA SER A 438 -17.12 -1.90 32.02
C SER A 438 -18.09 -2.37 33.12
N SER A 439 -19.00 -1.53 33.58
CA SER A 439 -19.99 -1.82 34.63
C SER A 439 -21.41 -2.10 34.11
N VAL A 440 -21.64 -2.10 32.80
CA VAL A 440 -22.92 -2.53 32.22
C VAL A 440 -22.91 -4.04 32.08
N PRO A 441 -23.75 -4.79 32.81
CA PRO A 441 -23.82 -6.25 32.62
C PRO A 441 -24.41 -6.59 31.25
N VAL A 442 -23.79 -7.52 30.53
CA VAL A 442 -24.28 -8.13 29.28
C VAL A 442 -25.52 -8.97 29.54
#